data_e35f2c7fad910a9440e27ed07e8a9559
#
_entry.id   e35f2c7fad910a9440e27ed07e8a9559
#
_cell.length_a   1.000
_cell.length_b   1.000
_cell.length_c   1.000
_cell.angle_alpha   90.00
_cell.angle_beta   90.00
_cell.angle_gamma   90.00
#
_symmetry.space_group_name_H-M   'P 1'
#
loop_
_entity.id
_entity.type
_entity.pdbx_description
1 polymer ?
#
loop_
_entity_poly.entity_id
_entity_poly.type
_entity_poly.pdbx_seq_one_letter_code
_entity_poly.pdbx_strand_id
1 'polypeptide(L)'
;MELTLIYLATALPVVLLLGIVYYVDRFREPPRFIIGTFFLGVGLVYPLYLFIIIVEDVIAPLVGIDPGNWGAYQNFFRAAYLEESLKFIFLIYFCSRLSEMDEPIDPIIYGAALGLGYAGYENIGWVFSEARYTVGGISNYNEVWEMVLIRIGPAFGHLGLGIIMGSLVSMNLFNQWDPFKRRLYIVLALMVPVVLHGTHNHFVALESYHILTVLIITSILILFYQRREQNKKIIEREDRLRISNIDVVISYLSTFALVVFIILISQNR
;
A
#
# COMPACT_ATOMS: atom_id res chain seq x y z
N MET A 1 -21.29 6.08 -23.42
CA MET A 1 -21.51 7.08 -22.35
C MET A 1 -21.46 6.46 -20.96
N GLU A 2 -22.18 5.36 -20.73
CA GLU A 2 -22.21 4.71 -19.39
C GLU A 2 -20.85 4.16 -18.92
N LEU A 3 -20.10 3.44 -19.76
CA LEU A 3 -18.78 2.93 -19.41
C LEU A 3 -17.79 4.04 -19.02
N THR A 4 -17.82 5.16 -19.74
CA THR A 4 -16.96 6.31 -19.39
C THR A 4 -17.32 6.86 -18.02
N LEU A 5 -18.61 6.96 -17.69
CA LEU A 5 -19.09 7.42 -16.39
C LEU A 5 -18.66 6.46 -15.27
N ILE A 6 -18.76 5.15 -15.50
CA ILE A 6 -18.32 4.11 -14.55
C ILE A 6 -16.84 4.27 -14.22
N TYR A 7 -15.96 4.39 -15.22
CA TYR A 7 -14.53 4.56 -14.97
C TYR A 7 -14.18 5.88 -14.27
N LEU A 8 -14.89 6.96 -14.62
CA LEU A 8 -14.74 8.23 -13.91
C LEU A 8 -15.18 8.11 -12.45
N ALA A 9 -16.30 7.45 -12.18
CA ALA A 9 -16.78 7.20 -10.82
C ALA A 9 -15.82 6.31 -10.02
N THR A 10 -15.19 5.32 -10.66
CA THR A 10 -14.17 4.45 -10.03
C THR A 10 -12.90 5.22 -9.66
N ALA A 11 -12.45 6.15 -10.52
CA ALA A 11 -11.25 6.94 -10.28
C ALA A 11 -11.49 8.08 -9.26
N LEU A 12 -12.69 8.60 -9.17
CA LEU A 12 -13.02 9.79 -8.37
C LEU A 12 -12.62 9.69 -6.89
N PRO A 13 -12.92 8.62 -6.13
CA PRO A 13 -12.51 8.50 -4.74
C PRO A 13 -10.99 8.58 -4.58
N VAL A 14 -10.24 7.93 -5.45
CA VAL A 14 -8.77 7.90 -5.43
C VAL A 14 -8.20 9.30 -5.66
N VAL A 15 -8.73 10.03 -6.64
CA VAL A 15 -8.29 11.41 -6.94
C VAL A 15 -8.64 12.37 -5.81
N LEU A 16 -9.84 12.24 -5.24
CA LEU A 16 -10.26 13.06 -4.09
C LEU A 16 -9.39 12.82 -2.87
N LEU A 17 -9.11 11.55 -2.56
CA LEU A 17 -8.24 11.18 -1.44
C LEU A 17 -6.80 11.69 -1.65
N LEU A 18 -6.26 11.60 -2.85
CA LEU A 18 -4.95 12.16 -3.18
C LEU A 18 -4.93 13.68 -2.98
N GLY A 19 -5.98 14.37 -3.40
CA GLY A 19 -6.16 15.80 -3.16
C GLY A 19 -6.20 16.14 -1.67
N ILE A 20 -6.97 15.38 -0.87
CA ILE A 20 -7.05 15.59 0.59
C ILE A 20 -5.67 15.42 1.23
N VAL A 21 -4.95 14.33 0.92
CA VAL A 21 -3.60 14.07 1.43
C VAL A 21 -2.65 15.21 1.06
N TYR A 22 -2.66 15.65 -0.18
CA TYR A 22 -1.86 16.78 -0.65
C TYR A 22 -2.13 18.06 0.11
N TYR A 23 -3.41 18.36 0.43
CA TYR A 23 -3.79 19.58 1.16
C TYR A 23 -3.63 19.49 2.68
N VAL A 24 -3.40 18.32 3.24
CA VAL A 24 -3.05 18.16 4.66
C VAL A 24 -1.68 18.75 4.96
N ASP A 25 -0.76 18.64 4.03
CA ASP A 25 0.57 19.21 4.13
C ASP A 25 0.52 20.74 4.05
N ARG A 26 1.23 21.43 4.96
CA ARG A 26 1.34 22.90 4.99
C ARG A 26 2.39 23.43 4.03
N PHE A 27 3.50 22.71 3.89
CA PHE A 27 4.66 23.07 3.05
C PHE A 27 4.73 22.14 1.84
N ARG A 28 3.63 22.09 1.10
CA ARG A 28 3.34 21.12 0.06
C ARG A 28 4.48 20.93 -0.93
N GLU A 29 4.76 19.67 -1.16
CA GLU A 29 5.65 19.22 -2.21
C GLU A 29 5.19 19.74 -3.59
N PRO A 30 6.13 20.00 -4.53
CA PRO A 30 5.73 20.29 -5.89
C PRO A 30 4.83 19.20 -6.46
N PRO A 31 3.66 19.54 -7.04
CA PRO A 31 2.66 18.55 -7.49
C PRO A 31 3.21 17.47 -8.41
N ARG A 32 4.25 17.80 -9.19
CA ARG A 32 4.92 16.82 -10.08
C ARG A 32 5.48 15.61 -9.34
N PHE A 33 5.98 15.76 -8.12
CA PHE A 33 6.51 14.64 -7.34
C PHE A 33 5.41 13.76 -6.77
N ILE A 34 4.33 14.36 -6.29
CA ILE A 34 3.17 13.63 -5.78
C ILE A 34 2.46 12.89 -6.92
N ILE A 35 2.24 13.56 -8.06
CA ILE A 35 1.66 12.94 -9.25
C ILE A 35 2.60 11.85 -9.80
N GLY A 36 3.91 12.09 -9.85
CA GLY A 36 4.90 11.10 -10.26
C GLY A 36 4.89 9.87 -9.35
N THR A 37 4.83 10.06 -8.03
CA THR A 37 4.73 8.98 -7.04
C THR A 37 3.42 8.21 -7.16
N PHE A 38 2.31 8.89 -7.41
CA PHE A 38 1.03 8.23 -7.71
C PHE A 38 1.15 7.32 -8.94
N PHE A 39 1.70 7.81 -10.05
CA PHE A 39 1.89 6.99 -11.25
C PHE A 39 2.96 5.89 -11.07
N LEU A 40 3.94 6.07 -10.21
CA LEU A 40 4.80 4.97 -9.77
C LEU A 40 3.97 3.88 -9.10
N GLY A 41 3.04 4.25 -8.20
CA GLY A 41 2.11 3.31 -7.56
C GLY A 41 1.28 2.53 -8.59
N VAL A 42 0.74 3.21 -9.61
CA VAL A 42 0.06 2.57 -10.76
C VAL A 42 1.00 1.57 -11.46
N GLY A 43 2.26 1.96 -11.68
CA GLY A 43 3.25 1.14 -12.38
C GLY A 43 3.72 -0.10 -11.63
N LEU A 44 3.57 -0.16 -10.30
CA LEU A 44 4.00 -1.30 -9.47
C LEU A 44 3.30 -2.61 -9.83
N VAL A 45 2.16 -2.54 -10.46
CA VAL A 45 1.40 -3.72 -10.85
C VAL A 45 2.15 -4.56 -11.90
N TYR A 46 2.92 -3.93 -12.77
CA TYR A 46 3.67 -4.65 -13.81
C TYR A 46 4.76 -5.57 -13.23
N PRO A 47 5.72 -5.10 -12.39
CA PRO A 47 6.68 -5.99 -11.76
C PRO A 47 6.00 -6.99 -10.81
N LEU A 48 4.87 -6.65 -10.20
CA LEU A 48 4.11 -7.59 -9.38
C LEU A 48 3.61 -8.77 -10.19
N TYR A 49 2.95 -8.55 -11.33
CA TYR A 49 2.48 -9.63 -12.19
C TYR A 49 3.61 -10.51 -12.69
N LEU A 50 4.73 -9.90 -13.11
CA LEU A 50 5.91 -10.69 -13.51
C LEU A 50 6.41 -11.57 -12.38
N PHE A 51 6.46 -11.06 -11.16
CA PHE A 51 6.91 -11.82 -10.00
C PHE A 51 5.93 -12.95 -9.66
N ILE A 52 4.62 -12.71 -9.72
CA ILE A 52 3.59 -13.73 -9.50
C ILE A 52 3.74 -14.86 -10.53
N ILE A 53 3.87 -14.54 -11.82
CA ILE A 53 4.09 -15.55 -12.88
C ILE A 53 5.33 -16.41 -12.58
N ILE A 54 6.44 -15.77 -12.20
CA ILE A 54 7.68 -16.51 -11.87
C ILE A 54 7.45 -17.44 -10.67
N VAL A 55 6.78 -16.96 -9.63
CA VAL A 55 6.55 -17.77 -8.42
C VAL A 55 5.54 -18.88 -8.66
N GLU A 56 4.39 -18.58 -9.26
CA GLU A 56 3.27 -19.52 -9.39
C GLU A 56 3.43 -20.46 -10.57
N ASP A 57 3.92 -19.98 -11.72
CA ASP A 57 3.99 -20.79 -12.94
C ASP A 57 5.35 -21.48 -13.15
N VAL A 58 6.42 -21.01 -12.49
CA VAL A 58 7.76 -21.58 -12.63
C VAL A 58 8.23 -22.25 -11.33
N ILE A 59 8.27 -21.51 -10.21
CA ILE A 59 8.88 -22.03 -8.97
C ILE A 59 7.96 -23.03 -8.27
N ALA A 60 6.70 -22.74 -8.09
CA ALA A 60 5.77 -23.59 -7.35
C ALA A 60 5.64 -25.00 -7.94
N PRO A 61 5.52 -25.19 -9.27
CA PRO A 61 5.52 -26.53 -9.88
C PRO A 61 6.84 -27.29 -9.68
N LEU A 62 7.99 -26.60 -9.72
CA LEU A 62 9.30 -27.21 -9.51
C LEU A 62 9.47 -27.80 -8.11
N VAL A 63 8.81 -27.21 -7.11
CA VAL A 63 8.86 -27.65 -5.70
C VAL A 63 7.63 -28.47 -5.30
N GLY A 64 6.72 -28.78 -6.24
CA GLY A 64 5.54 -29.59 -6.00
C GLY A 64 4.47 -28.91 -5.15
N ILE A 65 4.41 -27.57 -5.16
CA ILE A 65 3.43 -26.77 -4.44
C ILE A 65 2.32 -26.34 -5.42
N ASP A 66 1.06 -26.50 -5.01
CA ASP A 66 -0.10 -25.92 -5.67
C ASP A 66 -0.63 -24.73 -4.85
N PRO A 67 -0.24 -23.48 -5.19
CA PRO A 67 -0.64 -22.31 -4.42
C PRO A 67 -2.13 -21.95 -4.58
N GLY A 68 -2.82 -22.49 -5.59
CA GLY A 68 -4.18 -22.10 -5.93
C GLY A 68 -5.22 -22.39 -4.84
N ASN A 69 -4.95 -23.40 -3.99
CA ASN A 69 -5.91 -23.87 -2.98
C ASN A 69 -5.64 -23.29 -1.57
N TRP A 70 -4.65 -22.44 -1.39
CA TRP A 70 -4.27 -21.94 -0.05
C TRP A 70 -4.73 -20.50 0.18
N GLY A 71 -5.88 -20.31 0.82
CA GLY A 71 -6.43 -18.99 1.09
C GLY A 71 -5.47 -18.06 1.83
N ALA A 72 -4.71 -18.56 2.81
CA ALA A 72 -3.70 -17.76 3.50
C ALA A 72 -2.52 -17.39 2.61
N TYR A 73 -2.10 -18.26 1.68
CA TYR A 73 -1.08 -17.93 0.67
C TYR A 73 -1.55 -16.78 -0.22
N GLN A 74 -2.77 -16.86 -0.75
CA GLN A 74 -3.33 -15.83 -1.62
C GLN A 74 -3.43 -14.46 -0.91
N ASN A 75 -3.87 -14.47 0.35
CA ASN A 75 -4.13 -13.23 1.09
C ASN A 75 -2.86 -12.61 1.69
N PHE A 76 -1.98 -13.41 2.30
CA PHE A 76 -0.82 -12.90 3.03
C PHE A 76 0.45 -12.84 2.19
N PHE A 77 0.71 -13.81 1.29
CA PHE A 77 1.91 -13.80 0.46
C PHE A 77 1.65 -13.09 -0.86
N ARG A 78 0.73 -13.62 -1.68
CA ARG A 78 0.50 -13.14 -3.04
C ARG A 78 0.00 -11.70 -3.08
N ALA A 79 -1.04 -11.39 -2.30
CA ALA A 79 -1.56 -10.04 -2.21
C ALA A 79 -0.68 -9.19 -1.27
N ALA A 80 -0.77 -9.39 0.04
CA ALA A 80 -0.21 -8.46 0.99
C ALA A 80 1.32 -8.33 0.93
N TYR A 81 2.06 -9.46 1.03
CA TYR A 81 3.52 -9.38 1.10
C TYR A 81 4.14 -8.83 -0.18
N LEU A 82 3.71 -9.29 -1.35
CA LEU A 82 4.30 -8.85 -2.61
C LEU A 82 3.94 -7.38 -2.92
N GLU A 83 2.70 -6.98 -2.72
CA GLU A 83 2.25 -5.62 -2.97
C GLU A 83 2.90 -4.60 -2.04
N GLU A 84 2.87 -4.86 -0.73
CA GLU A 84 3.46 -3.95 0.24
C GLU A 84 4.99 -3.92 0.15
N SER A 85 5.62 -5.04 -0.24
CA SER A 85 7.06 -5.10 -0.51
C SER A 85 7.49 -4.18 -1.64
N LEU A 86 6.72 -4.14 -2.74
CA LEU A 86 7.01 -3.23 -3.85
C LEU A 86 6.80 -1.77 -3.45
N LYS A 87 5.71 -1.44 -2.77
CA LYS A 87 5.49 -0.07 -2.25
C LYS A 87 6.61 0.36 -1.32
N PHE A 88 7.02 -0.53 -0.41
CA PHE A 88 8.10 -0.27 0.55
C PHE A 88 9.44 0.01 -0.14
N ILE A 89 9.83 -0.81 -1.15
CA ILE A 89 11.09 -0.61 -1.87
C ILE A 89 11.10 0.73 -2.61
N PHE A 90 9.98 1.09 -3.24
CA PHE A 90 9.88 2.36 -3.95
C PHE A 90 9.87 3.57 -3.01
N LEU A 91 9.19 3.48 -1.87
CA LEU A 91 9.24 4.52 -0.86
C LEU A 91 10.67 4.74 -0.35
N ILE A 92 11.41 3.67 -0.08
CA ILE A 92 12.77 3.75 0.47
C ILE A 92 13.81 4.16 -0.57
N TYR A 93 13.77 3.61 -1.79
CA TYR A 93 14.84 3.81 -2.75
C TYR A 93 14.60 4.94 -3.75
N PHE A 94 13.34 5.31 -4.00
CA PHE A 94 13.01 6.41 -4.89
C PHE A 94 12.57 7.65 -4.11
N CYS A 95 11.49 7.55 -3.35
CA CYS A 95 10.92 8.73 -2.69
C CYS A 95 11.86 9.32 -1.64
N SER A 96 12.49 8.47 -0.79
CA SER A 96 13.41 8.97 0.25
C SER A 96 14.68 9.67 -0.28
N ARG A 97 14.93 9.58 -1.59
CA ARG A 97 16.07 10.24 -2.24
C ARG A 97 15.72 11.56 -2.89
N LEU A 98 14.46 11.92 -2.94
CA LEU A 98 14.02 13.20 -3.43
C LEU A 98 14.57 14.33 -2.54
N SER A 99 14.93 15.46 -3.14
CA SER A 99 15.39 16.65 -2.41
C SER A 99 14.32 17.20 -1.50
N GLU A 100 13.10 17.08 -1.95
CA GLU A 100 11.89 17.56 -1.34
C GLU A 100 11.43 16.73 -0.14
N MET A 101 12.02 15.56 0.09
CA MET A 101 11.71 14.78 1.28
C MET A 101 12.50 15.33 2.48
N ASP A 102 12.13 16.49 3.00
CA ASP A 102 12.85 17.21 4.05
C ASP A 102 12.08 17.40 5.36
N GLU A 103 10.81 16.96 5.40
CA GLU A 103 9.96 17.01 6.57
C GLU A 103 9.46 15.62 7.02
N PRO A 104 9.15 15.43 8.32
CA PRO A 104 8.63 14.16 8.82
C PRO A 104 7.29 13.72 8.20
N ILE A 105 6.52 14.63 7.62
CA ILE A 105 5.26 14.29 6.95
C ILE A 105 5.46 13.73 5.54
N ASP A 106 6.59 14.04 4.87
CA ASP A 106 6.79 13.70 3.46
C ASP A 106 6.77 12.19 3.18
N PRO A 107 7.45 11.32 3.97
CA PRO A 107 7.33 9.88 3.75
C PRO A 107 5.87 9.40 3.84
N ILE A 108 5.03 10.08 4.62
CA ILE A 108 3.62 9.76 4.79
C ILE A 108 2.82 10.14 3.55
N ILE A 109 3.06 11.34 3.01
CA ILE A 109 2.43 11.83 1.77
C ILE A 109 2.84 10.96 0.58
N TYR A 110 4.13 10.64 0.45
CA TYR A 110 4.63 9.78 -0.62
C TYR A 110 4.12 8.33 -0.49
N GLY A 111 4.08 7.78 0.74
CA GLY A 111 3.50 6.46 1.01
C GLY A 111 2.01 6.40 0.65
N ALA A 112 1.25 7.42 1.02
CA ALA A 112 -0.15 7.57 0.67
C ALA A 112 -0.36 7.67 -0.86
N ALA A 113 0.48 8.44 -1.56
CA ALA A 113 0.40 8.58 -3.01
C ALA A 113 0.70 7.26 -3.74
N LEU A 114 1.72 6.49 -3.29
CA LEU A 114 2.01 5.14 -3.81
C LEU A 114 0.83 4.20 -3.61
N GLY A 115 0.27 4.17 -2.39
CA GLY A 115 -0.89 3.33 -2.05
C GLY A 115 -2.12 3.67 -2.90
N LEU A 116 -2.43 4.96 -3.06
CA LEU A 116 -3.55 5.41 -3.88
C LEU A 116 -3.34 5.13 -5.38
N GLY A 117 -2.11 5.25 -5.89
CA GLY A 117 -1.78 4.90 -7.27
C GLY A 117 -2.04 3.42 -7.54
N TYR A 118 -1.57 2.56 -6.64
CA TYR A 118 -1.82 1.12 -6.71
C TYR A 118 -3.34 0.80 -6.66
N ALA A 119 -4.05 1.35 -5.68
CA ALA A 119 -5.50 1.20 -5.55
C ALA A 119 -6.26 1.67 -6.79
N GLY A 120 -5.83 2.76 -7.41
CA GLY A 120 -6.45 3.29 -8.63
C GLY A 120 -6.38 2.29 -9.78
N TYR A 121 -5.22 1.67 -10.01
CA TYR A 121 -5.08 0.62 -11.02
C TYR A 121 -5.93 -0.60 -10.67
N GLU A 122 -5.84 -1.10 -9.45
CA GLU A 122 -6.56 -2.27 -9.00
C GLU A 122 -8.07 -2.08 -9.11
N ASN A 123 -8.60 -0.95 -8.67
CA ASN A 123 -10.02 -0.63 -8.75
C ASN A 123 -10.54 -0.62 -10.19
N ILE A 124 -9.78 0.02 -11.10
CA ILE A 124 -10.12 0.02 -12.54
C ILE A 124 -10.09 -1.40 -13.09
N GLY A 125 -9.11 -2.22 -12.71
CA GLY A 125 -8.98 -3.61 -13.14
C GLY A 125 -10.19 -4.46 -12.73
N TRP A 126 -10.62 -4.36 -11.49
CA TRP A 126 -11.80 -5.08 -10.98
C TRP A 126 -13.09 -4.64 -11.67
N VAL A 127 -13.32 -3.32 -11.78
CA VAL A 127 -14.51 -2.79 -12.46
C VAL A 127 -14.49 -3.13 -13.95
N PHE A 128 -13.32 -3.13 -14.60
CA PHE A 128 -13.18 -3.56 -15.99
C PHE A 128 -13.50 -5.04 -16.18
N SER A 129 -13.04 -5.90 -15.27
CA SER A 129 -13.35 -7.33 -15.29
C SER A 129 -14.86 -7.55 -15.22
N GLU A 130 -15.54 -6.89 -14.28
CA GLU A 130 -17.00 -6.98 -14.13
C GLU A 130 -17.74 -6.44 -15.37
N ALA A 131 -17.30 -5.29 -15.90
CA ALA A 131 -17.89 -4.69 -17.09
C ALA A 131 -17.74 -5.58 -18.34
N ARG A 132 -16.64 -6.36 -18.47
CA ARG A 132 -16.46 -7.31 -19.60
C ARG A 132 -17.52 -8.42 -19.60
N TYR A 133 -17.88 -8.94 -18.44
CA TYR A 133 -18.94 -9.93 -18.32
C TYR A 133 -20.31 -9.33 -18.72
N THR A 134 -20.55 -8.06 -18.35
CA THR A 134 -21.78 -7.33 -18.68
C THR A 134 -21.94 -7.08 -20.18
N VAL A 135 -20.88 -6.63 -20.85
CA VAL A 135 -20.91 -6.34 -22.30
C VAL A 135 -21.07 -7.63 -23.14
N GLY A 136 -20.68 -8.77 -22.61
CA GLY A 136 -20.92 -10.10 -23.19
C GLY A 136 -22.39 -10.55 -23.17
N GLY A 137 -23.30 -9.74 -22.63
CA GLY A 137 -24.75 -10.00 -22.61
C GLY A 137 -25.22 -10.86 -21.43
N ILE A 138 -24.42 -11.02 -20.40
CA ILE A 138 -24.71 -11.96 -19.29
C ILE A 138 -25.02 -11.25 -17.97
N SER A 139 -24.67 -9.98 -17.79
CA SER A 139 -24.88 -9.29 -16.51
C SER A 139 -25.48 -7.90 -16.58
N ASN A 140 -25.93 -7.47 -15.44
CA ASN A 140 -26.72 -6.27 -15.22
C ASN A 140 -25.76 -5.10 -14.90
N TYR A 141 -25.95 -3.93 -15.47
CA TYR A 141 -25.21 -2.71 -15.14
C TYR A 141 -25.22 -2.38 -13.64
N ASN A 142 -26.21 -2.83 -12.89
CA ASN A 142 -26.26 -2.68 -11.44
C ASN A 142 -25.09 -3.36 -10.74
N GLU A 143 -24.65 -4.53 -11.20
CA GLU A 143 -23.52 -5.28 -10.64
C GLU A 143 -22.20 -4.50 -10.82
N VAL A 144 -22.04 -3.85 -11.96
CA VAL A 144 -20.88 -2.98 -12.22
C VAL A 144 -20.87 -1.77 -11.28
N TRP A 145 -22.04 -1.15 -11.04
CA TRP A 145 -22.16 -0.04 -10.10
C TRP A 145 -21.94 -0.48 -8.64
N GLU A 146 -22.40 -1.67 -8.27
CA GLU A 146 -22.11 -2.26 -6.96
C GLU A 146 -20.60 -2.48 -6.79
N MET A 147 -19.91 -2.98 -7.82
CA MET A 147 -18.46 -3.11 -7.80
C MET A 147 -17.78 -1.75 -7.62
N VAL A 148 -18.20 -0.68 -8.31
CA VAL A 148 -17.67 0.68 -8.13
C VAL A 148 -17.79 1.12 -6.67
N LEU A 149 -18.93 0.88 -6.02
CA LEU A 149 -19.16 1.24 -4.62
C LEU A 149 -18.29 0.41 -3.67
N ILE A 150 -18.19 -0.90 -3.89
CA ILE A 150 -17.36 -1.79 -3.09
C ILE A 150 -15.89 -1.38 -3.16
N ARG A 151 -15.41 -0.95 -4.34
CA ARG A 151 -14.01 -0.56 -4.55
C ARG A 151 -13.61 0.78 -3.90
N ILE A 152 -14.54 1.51 -3.29
CA ILE A 152 -14.22 2.66 -2.43
C ILE A 152 -13.44 2.21 -1.18
N GLY A 153 -13.83 1.08 -0.58
CA GLY A 153 -13.15 0.53 0.61
C GLY A 153 -11.67 0.26 0.39
N PRO A 154 -11.26 -0.52 -0.61
CA PRO A 154 -9.85 -0.74 -0.95
C PRO A 154 -9.03 0.54 -1.18
N ALA A 155 -9.62 1.60 -1.76
CA ALA A 155 -8.92 2.89 -1.89
C ALA A 155 -8.53 3.47 -0.52
N PHE A 156 -9.42 3.44 0.47
CA PHE A 156 -9.10 3.81 1.86
C PHE A 156 -8.12 2.83 2.51
N GLY A 157 -8.23 1.54 2.21
CA GLY A 157 -7.30 0.52 2.70
C GLY A 157 -5.86 0.81 2.29
N HIS A 158 -5.60 0.92 1.00
CA HIS A 158 -4.26 1.21 0.48
C HIS A 158 -3.74 2.59 0.89
N LEU A 159 -4.60 3.60 0.98
CA LEU A 159 -4.26 4.89 1.56
C LEU A 159 -3.74 4.72 2.99
N GLY A 160 -4.49 4.02 3.83
CA GLY A 160 -4.14 3.82 5.24
C GLY A 160 -2.84 3.03 5.42
N LEU A 161 -2.65 1.97 4.64
CA LEU A 161 -1.41 1.18 4.64
C LEU A 161 -0.20 2.03 4.23
N GLY A 162 -0.35 2.86 3.19
CA GLY A 162 0.69 3.79 2.73
C GLY A 162 1.04 4.85 3.79
N ILE A 163 0.04 5.41 4.49
CA ILE A 163 0.24 6.36 5.58
C ILE A 163 0.99 5.70 6.75
N ILE A 164 0.61 4.48 7.15
CA ILE A 164 1.28 3.74 8.23
C ILE A 164 2.72 3.43 7.84
N MET A 165 2.94 2.89 6.64
CA MET A 165 4.29 2.62 6.11
C MET A 165 5.14 3.88 6.12
N GLY A 166 4.64 4.98 5.57
CA GLY A 166 5.32 6.26 5.52
C GLY A 166 5.63 6.82 6.92
N SER A 167 4.72 6.68 7.89
CA SER A 167 4.94 7.15 9.26
C SER A 167 6.08 6.40 9.95
N LEU A 168 6.18 5.08 9.76
CA LEU A 168 7.24 4.26 10.32
C LEU A 168 8.59 4.53 9.63
N VAL A 169 8.59 4.79 8.34
CA VAL A 169 9.77 5.28 7.59
C VAL A 169 10.20 6.65 8.12
N SER A 170 9.25 7.57 8.33
CA SER A 170 9.50 8.89 8.92
C SER A 170 10.19 8.80 10.29
N MET A 171 9.72 7.88 11.13
CA MET A 171 10.31 7.64 12.46
C MET A 171 11.78 7.19 12.37
N ASN A 172 12.16 6.47 11.33
CA ASN A 172 13.56 6.12 11.09
C ASN A 172 14.38 7.28 10.56
N LEU A 173 13.85 8.07 9.61
CA LEU A 173 14.60 9.11 8.90
C LEU A 173 14.83 10.38 9.72
N PHE A 174 13.85 10.79 10.52
CA PHE A 174 13.79 12.11 11.14
C PHE A 174 13.98 12.11 12.65
N ASN A 175 14.11 10.94 13.28
CA ASN A 175 14.36 10.86 14.72
C ASN A 175 15.72 10.27 15.03
N GLN A 176 16.41 10.88 15.98
CA GLN A 176 17.71 10.40 16.47
C GLN A 176 17.54 9.26 17.47
N TRP A 177 17.03 8.12 17.00
CA TRP A 177 16.92 6.91 17.79
C TRP A 177 18.23 6.14 17.80
N ASP A 178 18.40 5.29 18.83
CA ASP A 178 19.47 4.29 18.83
C ASP A 178 19.31 3.31 17.63
N PRO A 179 20.39 2.65 17.20
CA PRO A 179 20.37 1.78 16.01
C PRO A 179 19.32 0.66 16.07
N PHE A 180 19.04 0.13 17.28
CA PHE A 180 18.02 -0.92 17.43
C PHE A 180 16.61 -0.41 17.13
N LYS A 181 16.22 0.73 17.70
CA LYS A 181 14.91 1.34 17.44
C LYS A 181 14.77 1.74 15.98
N ARG A 182 15.81 2.29 15.37
CA ARG A 182 15.80 2.63 13.95
C ARG A 182 15.54 1.41 13.07
N ARG A 183 16.22 0.29 13.33
CA ARG A 183 15.98 -0.99 12.65
C ARG A 183 14.56 -1.47 12.87
N LEU A 184 14.06 -1.43 14.12
CA LEU A 184 12.70 -1.83 14.45
C LEU A 184 11.66 -1.06 13.62
N TYR A 185 11.79 0.26 13.48
CA TYR A 185 10.86 1.05 12.67
C TYR A 185 10.86 0.65 11.19
N ILE A 186 12.01 0.33 10.62
CA ILE A 186 12.07 -0.15 9.21
C ILE A 186 11.48 -1.55 9.06
N VAL A 187 11.69 -2.44 10.02
CA VAL A 187 11.04 -3.76 10.03
C VAL A 187 9.52 -3.62 10.12
N LEU A 188 9.05 -2.78 11.04
CA LEU A 188 7.61 -2.53 11.21
C LEU A 188 6.99 -1.81 10.01
N ALA A 189 7.76 -0.98 9.29
CA ALA A 189 7.28 -0.26 8.11
C ALA A 189 6.85 -1.19 6.97
N LEU A 190 7.42 -2.39 6.88
CA LEU A 190 6.93 -3.43 5.97
C LEU A 190 5.96 -4.40 6.66
N MET A 191 6.32 -4.89 7.85
CA MET A 191 5.57 -5.94 8.54
C MET A 191 4.14 -5.53 8.88
N VAL A 192 3.93 -4.33 9.42
CA VAL A 192 2.61 -3.87 9.85
C VAL A 192 1.63 -3.76 8.67
N PRO A 193 1.97 -3.06 7.55
CA PRO A 193 1.10 -3.04 6.37
C PRO A 193 0.80 -4.44 5.82
N VAL A 194 1.79 -5.33 5.74
CA VAL A 194 1.58 -6.71 5.27
C VAL A 194 0.58 -7.47 6.13
N VAL A 195 0.73 -7.41 7.45
CA VAL A 195 -0.18 -8.10 8.37
C VAL A 195 -1.59 -7.52 8.28
N LEU A 196 -1.74 -6.20 8.29
CA LEU A 196 -3.04 -5.55 8.19
C LEU A 196 -3.73 -5.83 6.85
N HIS A 197 -3.00 -5.75 5.74
CA HIS A 197 -3.51 -6.04 4.41
C HIS A 197 -3.94 -7.51 4.29
N GLY A 198 -3.05 -8.44 4.65
CA GLY A 198 -3.36 -9.88 4.60
C GLY A 198 -4.54 -10.27 5.48
N THR A 199 -4.63 -9.67 6.66
CA THR A 199 -5.76 -9.90 7.59
C THR A 199 -7.05 -9.34 7.00
N HIS A 200 -7.03 -8.13 6.42
CA HIS A 200 -8.19 -7.54 5.74
C HIS A 200 -8.71 -8.44 4.61
N ASN A 201 -7.83 -8.99 3.80
CA ASN A 201 -8.19 -9.88 2.70
C ASN A 201 -8.66 -11.28 3.17
N HIS A 202 -8.15 -11.73 4.31
CA HIS A 202 -8.45 -13.07 4.83
C HIS A 202 -9.80 -13.15 5.54
N PHE A 203 -10.20 -12.11 6.24
CA PHE A 203 -11.49 -12.04 6.91
C PHE A 203 -12.57 -11.50 5.98
N VAL A 204 -13.59 -12.32 5.74
CA VAL A 204 -14.69 -12.00 4.82
C VAL A 204 -15.74 -11.11 5.52
N ALA A 205 -16.22 -10.10 4.79
CA ALA A 205 -17.39 -9.29 5.12
C ALA A 205 -17.27 -8.40 6.38
N LEU A 206 -17.92 -8.76 7.49
CA LEU A 206 -18.06 -7.86 8.66
C LEU A 206 -16.74 -7.56 9.37
N GLU A 207 -15.86 -8.55 9.48
CA GLU A 207 -14.59 -8.40 10.19
C GLU A 207 -13.59 -7.53 9.41
N SER A 208 -13.65 -7.56 8.07
CA SER A 208 -12.83 -6.69 7.23
C SER A 208 -13.16 -5.21 7.38
N TYR A 209 -14.43 -4.85 7.65
CA TYR A 209 -14.82 -3.46 7.91
C TYR A 209 -14.23 -2.91 9.21
N HIS A 210 -14.02 -3.73 10.23
CA HIS A 210 -13.34 -3.29 11.45
C HIS A 210 -11.89 -2.91 11.19
N ILE A 211 -11.17 -3.70 10.39
CA ILE A 211 -9.79 -3.40 10.02
C ILE A 211 -9.73 -2.10 9.20
N LEU A 212 -10.63 -1.94 8.23
CA LEU A 212 -10.72 -0.73 7.43
C LEU A 212 -11.02 0.50 8.30
N THR A 213 -11.92 0.38 9.27
CA THR A 213 -12.25 1.46 10.21
C THR A 213 -11.02 1.85 11.05
N VAL A 214 -10.28 0.86 11.56
CA VAL A 214 -9.02 1.10 12.30
C VAL A 214 -8.00 1.80 11.42
N LEU A 215 -7.82 1.36 10.17
CA LEU A 215 -6.92 1.99 9.21
C LEU A 215 -7.29 3.45 8.95
N ILE A 216 -8.57 3.76 8.75
CA ILE A 216 -9.05 5.12 8.50
C ILE A 216 -8.80 6.00 9.73
N ILE A 217 -9.20 5.55 10.93
CA ILE A 217 -9.02 6.32 12.17
C ILE A 217 -7.54 6.56 12.43
N THR A 218 -6.70 5.54 12.34
CA THR A 218 -5.25 5.64 12.55
C THR A 218 -4.62 6.62 11.56
N SER A 219 -5.03 6.56 10.29
CA SER A 219 -4.55 7.46 9.24
C SER A 219 -4.91 8.92 9.53
N ILE A 220 -6.14 9.18 9.94
CA ILE A 220 -6.60 10.53 10.33
C ILE A 220 -5.78 11.06 11.52
N LEU A 221 -5.57 10.22 12.54
CA LEU A 221 -4.79 10.61 13.73
C LEU A 221 -3.33 10.90 13.39
N ILE A 222 -2.70 10.08 12.54
CA ILE A 222 -1.32 10.28 12.07
C ILE A 222 -1.22 11.61 11.30
N LEU A 223 -2.10 11.83 10.32
CA LEU A 223 -2.07 13.04 9.51
C LEU A 223 -2.33 14.30 10.36
N PHE A 224 -3.28 14.24 11.29
CA PHE A 224 -3.56 15.33 12.19
C PHE A 224 -2.38 15.66 13.12
N TYR A 225 -1.76 14.63 13.70
CA TYR A 225 -0.58 14.78 14.54
C TYR A 225 0.58 15.40 13.77
N GLN A 226 0.92 14.87 12.62
CA GLN A 226 2.03 15.35 11.78
C GLN A 226 1.79 16.80 11.31
N ARG A 227 0.58 17.12 10.87
CA ARG A 227 0.24 18.49 10.50
C ARG A 227 0.41 19.49 11.67
N ARG A 228 0.10 19.05 12.88
CA ARG A 228 0.30 19.87 14.09
C ARG A 228 1.78 20.10 14.38
N GLU A 229 2.62 19.10 14.13
CA GLU A 229 4.05 19.14 14.44
C GLU A 229 4.89 19.83 13.35
N GLN A 230 4.36 20.06 12.15
CA GLN A 230 5.06 20.69 11.01
C GLN A 230 5.66 22.09 11.29
N ASN A 231 5.33 22.73 12.36
CA ASN A 231 5.93 24.04 12.72
C ASN A 231 7.35 23.92 13.33
N LYS A 232 7.89 22.71 13.49
CA LYS A 232 9.03 22.50 14.38
C LYS A 232 10.38 22.44 13.71
N LYS A 233 10.54 22.04 12.44
CA LYS A 233 11.84 22.12 11.73
C LYS A 233 11.75 21.44 10.35
N ILE A 234 12.15 22.15 9.33
CA ILE A 234 12.72 21.60 8.08
C ILE A 234 14.12 21.06 8.46
N ILE A 235 14.38 19.81 8.15
CA ILE A 235 15.69 19.18 8.39
C ILE A 235 16.44 19.18 7.04
N GLU A 236 17.61 19.83 7.01
CA GLU A 236 18.43 19.84 5.81
C GLU A 236 18.77 18.40 5.36
N ARG A 237 18.84 18.17 4.05
CA ARG A 237 19.04 16.84 3.46
C ARG A 237 20.28 16.12 4.01
N GLU A 238 21.33 16.87 4.36
CA GLU A 238 22.58 16.33 4.90
C GLU A 238 22.42 15.79 6.34
N ASP A 239 21.47 16.35 7.09
CA ASP A 239 21.19 15.94 8.48
C ASP A 239 20.21 14.76 8.57
N ARG A 240 19.63 14.33 7.44
CA ARG A 240 18.73 13.17 7.41
C ARG A 240 19.51 11.88 7.59
N LEU A 241 18.97 11.02 8.44
CA LEU A 241 19.53 9.70 8.63
C LEU A 241 19.27 8.83 7.38
N ARG A 242 20.27 8.06 6.98
CA ARG A 242 20.11 7.13 5.85
C ARG A 242 19.59 5.78 6.35
N ILE A 243 18.72 5.17 5.56
CA ILE A 243 18.25 3.82 5.79
C ILE A 243 19.34 2.84 5.34
N SER A 244 19.72 1.93 6.23
CA SER A 244 20.73 0.92 5.94
C SER A 244 20.14 -0.18 5.04
N ASN A 245 20.88 -0.60 4.00
CA ASN A 245 20.49 -1.73 3.17
C ASN A 245 20.33 -3.02 4.00
N ILE A 246 21.13 -3.20 5.05
CA ILE A 246 21.02 -4.34 5.96
C ILE A 246 19.67 -4.32 6.67
N ASP A 247 19.21 -3.16 7.14
CA ASP A 247 17.91 -3.04 7.81
C ASP A 247 16.74 -3.31 6.85
N VAL A 248 16.89 -2.94 5.59
CA VAL A 248 15.91 -3.30 4.53
C VAL A 248 15.87 -4.81 4.32
N VAL A 249 17.02 -5.47 4.19
CA VAL A 249 17.09 -6.94 4.03
C VAL A 249 16.49 -7.65 5.25
N ILE A 250 16.81 -7.20 6.48
CA ILE A 250 16.23 -7.77 7.70
C ILE A 250 14.71 -7.59 7.72
N SER A 251 14.19 -6.44 7.25
CA SER A 251 12.76 -6.19 7.13
C SER A 251 12.07 -7.21 6.21
N TYR A 252 12.63 -7.45 5.03
CA TYR A 252 12.10 -8.45 4.10
C TYR A 252 12.12 -9.86 4.69
N LEU A 253 13.26 -10.29 5.23
CA LEU A 253 13.42 -11.64 5.78
C LEU A 253 12.50 -11.89 6.99
N SER A 254 12.41 -10.94 7.91
CA SER A 254 11.55 -11.09 9.10
C SER A 254 10.06 -11.08 8.74
N THR A 255 9.64 -10.22 7.80
CA THR A 255 8.26 -10.19 7.33
C THR A 255 7.92 -11.46 6.55
N PHE A 256 8.81 -11.93 5.69
CA PHE A 256 8.64 -13.20 4.97
C PHE A 256 8.50 -14.38 5.92
N ALA A 257 9.37 -14.48 6.94
CA ALA A 257 9.30 -15.53 7.95
C ALA A 257 7.95 -15.52 8.70
N LEU A 258 7.43 -14.34 9.05
CA LEU A 258 6.12 -14.19 9.66
C LEU A 258 4.99 -14.66 8.72
N VAL A 259 5.03 -14.27 7.46
CA VAL A 259 4.04 -14.68 6.45
C VAL A 259 4.03 -16.20 6.27
N VAL A 260 5.21 -16.82 6.15
CA VAL A 260 5.34 -18.29 6.07
C VAL A 260 4.75 -18.97 7.31
N PHE A 261 5.03 -18.44 8.49
CA PHE A 261 4.48 -18.95 9.75
C PHE A 261 2.95 -18.87 9.78
N ILE A 262 2.34 -17.76 9.36
CA ILE A 262 0.88 -17.61 9.25
C ILE A 262 0.29 -18.65 8.29
N ILE A 263 0.91 -18.85 7.11
CA ILE A 263 0.45 -19.82 6.12
C ILE A 263 0.50 -21.25 6.70
N LEU A 264 1.60 -21.63 7.34
CA LEU A 264 1.77 -22.97 7.91
C LEU A 264 0.75 -23.27 9.04
N ILE A 265 0.44 -22.28 9.90
CA ILE A 265 -0.58 -22.46 10.93
C ILE A 265 -1.98 -22.58 10.33
N SER A 266 -2.27 -21.83 9.28
CA SER A 266 -3.60 -21.84 8.65
C SER A 266 -3.90 -23.16 7.95
N GLN A 267 -2.89 -23.92 7.52
CA GLN A 267 -3.08 -25.24 6.91
C GLN A 267 -3.38 -26.36 7.91
N ASN A 268 -3.05 -26.16 9.17
CA ASN A 268 -3.28 -27.17 10.21
C ASN A 268 -4.67 -27.03 10.88
N ARG A 269 -5.54 -26.20 10.34
CA ARG A 269 -6.93 -26.01 10.77
C ARG A 269 -7.90 -26.45 9.68
#